data_0c4eb97e49b15ac41374b00cc705267a
#
_entry.id   0c4eb97e49b15ac41374b00cc705267a
#
_cell.length_a   1.000
_cell.length_b   1.000
_cell.length_c   1.000
_cell.angle_alpha   90.00
_cell.angle_beta   90.00
_cell.angle_gamma   90.00
#
_symmetry.space_group_name_H-M   'P 1'
#
loop_
_entity.id
_entity.type
_entity.pdbx_description
1 polymer ?
#
loop_
_entity_poly.entity_id
_entity_poly.type
_entity_poly.pdbx_seq_one_letter_code
_entity_poly.pdbx_strand_id
1 'polypeptide(L)'
;DYMRLRQKKAGYKEINTPEILDRGLWEKSGHWEKFGEHMYTSTTPDEKIFAIKPMNCPGCVQVFNQGLKSYRDLPLKMSEFGKVHRYEPSGALHGLMRVRAFTQDDAHIFCTEDQITQESLSVTNLILDIYKDLGFTNVILKYSDRPDMRVGSDKVWDKSEAALLKAIKASNLEYSINKGEGAFYGPKIEFVLRDAIGRDWQCG
;
A
#
# COMPACT_ATOMS: atom_id res chain seq x y z
N ASP A 1 9.22 14.14 -11.06
CA ASP A 1 10.65 13.72 -11.18
C ASP A 1 11.28 13.45 -9.82
N TYR A 2 11.02 14.26 -8.77
CA TYR A 2 11.60 14.08 -7.44
C TYR A 2 11.36 12.67 -6.87
N MET A 3 10.09 12.23 -6.76
CA MET A 3 9.73 10.89 -6.23
C MET A 3 10.38 9.77 -7.04
N ARG A 4 10.37 9.86 -8.37
CA ARG A 4 11.00 8.88 -9.25
C ARG A 4 12.51 8.76 -8.98
N LEU A 5 13.20 9.88 -8.77
CA LEU A 5 14.61 9.89 -8.41
C LEU A 5 14.85 9.28 -7.02
N ARG A 6 14.01 9.58 -6.03
CA ARG A 6 14.11 9.03 -4.68
C ARG A 6 13.91 7.50 -4.69
N GLN A 7 12.87 7.01 -5.35
CA GLN A 7 12.59 5.58 -5.48
C GLN A 7 13.71 4.86 -6.25
N LYS A 8 14.16 5.39 -7.39
CA LYS A 8 15.27 4.81 -8.15
C LYS A 8 16.56 4.71 -7.31
N LYS A 9 16.91 5.77 -6.56
CA LYS A 9 18.07 5.78 -5.67
C LYS A 9 17.94 4.75 -4.53
N ALA A 10 16.72 4.47 -4.06
CA ALA A 10 16.43 3.45 -3.06
C ALA A 10 16.33 2.02 -3.65
N GLY A 11 16.62 1.82 -4.94
CA GLY A 11 16.68 0.51 -5.60
C GLY A 11 15.35 0.01 -6.15
N TYR A 12 14.33 0.84 -6.23
CA TYR A 12 13.05 0.45 -6.84
C TYR A 12 13.14 0.45 -8.37
N LYS A 13 12.52 -0.56 -8.98
CA LYS A 13 12.30 -0.67 -10.43
C LYS A 13 10.91 -0.15 -10.75
N GLU A 14 10.81 0.86 -11.61
CA GLU A 14 9.53 1.40 -12.03
C GLU A 14 8.83 0.41 -12.96
N ILE A 15 7.56 0.13 -12.68
CA ILE A 15 6.66 -0.67 -13.50
C ILE A 15 5.42 0.17 -13.85
N ASN A 16 4.63 -0.32 -14.80
CA ASN A 16 3.33 0.27 -15.15
C ASN A 16 2.34 -0.86 -15.45
N THR A 17 1.30 -0.97 -14.64
CA THR A 17 0.26 -1.97 -14.81
C THR A 17 -0.98 -1.38 -15.48
N PRO A 18 -1.78 -2.17 -16.23
CA PRO A 18 -3.00 -1.68 -16.85
C PRO A 18 -3.98 -1.08 -15.84
N GLU A 19 -4.72 -0.05 -16.25
CA GLU A 19 -5.77 0.56 -15.40
C GLU A 19 -7.04 -0.30 -15.37
N ILE A 20 -7.33 -1.01 -16.46
CA ILE A 20 -8.51 -1.87 -16.60
C ILE A 20 -8.07 -3.33 -16.55
N LEU A 21 -8.62 -4.07 -15.61
CA LEU A 21 -8.23 -5.46 -15.32
C LEU A 21 -9.48 -6.35 -15.22
N ASP A 22 -9.31 -7.62 -15.59
CA ASP A 22 -10.36 -8.62 -15.52
C ASP A 22 -10.85 -8.85 -14.08
N ARG A 23 -12.15 -9.08 -13.93
CA ARG A 23 -12.82 -9.36 -12.64
C ARG A 23 -12.15 -10.51 -11.89
N GLY A 24 -11.74 -11.58 -12.58
CA GLY A 24 -11.13 -12.75 -11.95
C GLY A 24 -9.86 -12.44 -11.17
N LEU A 25 -9.11 -11.39 -11.54
CA LEU A 25 -7.96 -10.93 -10.76
C LEU A 25 -8.41 -10.38 -9.39
N TRP A 26 -9.49 -9.63 -9.36
CA TRP A 26 -10.04 -9.02 -8.15
C TRP A 26 -10.68 -10.06 -7.23
N GLU A 27 -11.34 -11.07 -7.79
CA GLU A 27 -11.87 -12.21 -7.04
C GLU A 27 -10.73 -13.01 -6.40
N LYS A 28 -9.72 -13.37 -7.18
CA LYS A 28 -8.55 -14.14 -6.71
C LYS A 28 -7.77 -13.43 -5.59
N SER A 29 -7.71 -12.13 -5.63
CA SER A 29 -7.01 -11.31 -4.63
C SER A 29 -7.88 -10.94 -3.42
N GLY A 30 -9.17 -11.35 -3.39
CA GLY A 30 -10.11 -11.03 -2.32
C GLY A 30 -10.67 -9.60 -2.34
N HIS A 31 -10.23 -8.78 -3.29
CA HIS A 31 -10.68 -7.38 -3.36
C HIS A 31 -12.12 -7.25 -3.87
N TRP A 32 -12.59 -8.19 -4.69
CA TRP A 32 -13.96 -8.15 -5.20
C TRP A 32 -15.00 -8.19 -4.08
N GLU A 33 -14.81 -9.06 -3.10
CA GLU A 33 -15.72 -9.18 -1.95
C GLU A 33 -15.60 -8.00 -0.98
N LYS A 34 -14.39 -7.50 -0.78
CA LYS A 34 -14.10 -6.48 0.24
C LYS A 34 -14.23 -5.05 -0.26
N PHE A 35 -14.04 -4.85 -1.57
CA PHE A 35 -13.93 -3.53 -2.20
C PHE A 35 -14.90 -3.32 -3.36
N GLY A 36 -15.73 -4.30 -3.71
CA GLY A 36 -16.60 -4.28 -4.89
C GLY A 36 -17.50 -3.06 -4.99
N GLU A 37 -18.06 -2.60 -3.87
CA GLU A 37 -18.91 -1.40 -3.82
C GLU A 37 -18.16 -0.09 -4.14
N HIS A 38 -16.84 -0.10 -4.02
CA HIS A 38 -15.97 1.04 -4.33
C HIS A 38 -15.28 0.95 -5.70
N MET A 39 -15.63 -0.05 -6.50
CA MET A 39 -15.00 -0.27 -7.80
C MET A 39 -15.89 0.24 -8.94
N TYR A 40 -15.26 0.92 -9.91
CA TYR A 40 -15.90 1.16 -11.19
C TYR A 40 -15.77 -0.08 -12.06
N THR A 41 -16.90 -0.58 -12.55
CA THR A 41 -16.95 -1.77 -13.41
C THR A 41 -17.54 -1.45 -14.77
N SER A 42 -17.19 -2.23 -15.78
CA SER A 42 -17.72 -2.18 -17.13
C SER A 42 -17.93 -3.59 -17.65
N THR A 43 -18.96 -3.76 -18.46
CA THR A 43 -19.22 -5.03 -19.15
C THR A 43 -18.95 -4.86 -20.63
N THR A 44 -18.16 -5.77 -21.20
CA THR A 44 -17.86 -5.79 -22.64
C THR A 44 -18.99 -6.42 -23.45
N PRO A 45 -19.02 -6.25 -24.79
CA PRO A 45 -20.04 -6.85 -25.64
C PRO A 45 -20.11 -8.39 -25.57
N ASP A 46 -19.03 -9.05 -25.18
CA ASP A 46 -18.93 -10.50 -24.93
C ASP A 46 -19.21 -10.87 -23.45
N GLU A 47 -19.91 -9.99 -22.73
CA GLU A 47 -20.39 -10.17 -21.35
C GLU A 47 -19.29 -10.37 -20.29
N LYS A 48 -18.04 -10.03 -20.59
CA LYS A 48 -16.97 -10.04 -19.60
C LYS A 48 -17.00 -8.78 -18.75
N ILE A 49 -16.76 -8.95 -17.45
CA ILE A 49 -16.71 -7.85 -16.49
C ILE A 49 -15.26 -7.45 -16.26
N PHE A 50 -14.98 -6.17 -16.45
CA PHE A 50 -13.72 -5.55 -16.13
C PHE A 50 -13.93 -4.50 -15.05
N ALA A 51 -12.88 -4.24 -14.27
CA ALA A 51 -12.88 -3.16 -13.29
C ALA A 51 -11.70 -2.22 -13.51
N ILE A 52 -11.94 -0.94 -13.28
CA ILE A 52 -10.88 0.05 -13.20
C ILE A 52 -10.20 -0.12 -11.85
N LYS A 53 -8.89 -0.25 -11.82
CA LYS A 53 -8.16 -0.59 -10.59
C LYS A 53 -8.37 0.45 -9.49
N PRO A 54 -8.81 0.03 -8.28
CA PRO A 54 -8.89 0.88 -7.09
C PRO A 54 -7.56 0.93 -6.33
N MET A 55 -6.62 0.03 -6.67
CA MET A 55 -5.27 -0.08 -6.12
C MET A 55 -4.33 -0.82 -7.08
N ASN A 56 -3.03 -0.71 -6.85
CA ASN A 56 -2.02 -1.28 -7.75
C ASN A 56 -1.57 -2.69 -7.37
N CYS A 57 -1.79 -3.12 -6.13
CA CYS A 57 -1.25 -4.36 -5.56
C CYS A 57 -1.48 -5.61 -6.42
N PRO A 58 -2.70 -5.95 -6.88
CA PRO A 58 -2.91 -7.15 -7.67
C PRO A 58 -2.16 -7.14 -9.01
N GLY A 59 -2.08 -5.98 -9.66
CA GLY A 59 -1.31 -5.80 -10.89
C GLY A 59 0.19 -6.01 -10.67
N CYS A 60 0.74 -5.43 -9.61
CA CYS A 60 2.14 -5.59 -9.25
C CYS A 60 2.49 -7.05 -8.94
N VAL A 61 1.61 -7.80 -8.25
CA VAL A 61 1.79 -9.24 -8.00
C VAL A 61 1.80 -10.03 -9.31
N GLN A 62 0.99 -9.64 -10.31
CA GLN A 62 1.05 -10.29 -11.64
C GLN A 62 2.40 -10.05 -12.33
N VAL A 63 2.96 -8.84 -12.23
CA VAL A 63 4.30 -8.55 -12.76
C VAL A 63 5.36 -9.39 -12.02
N PHE A 64 5.25 -9.50 -10.71
CA PHE A 64 6.15 -10.37 -9.92
C PHE A 64 6.06 -11.83 -10.35
N ASN A 65 4.87 -12.34 -10.67
CA ASN A 65 4.66 -13.72 -11.08
C ASN A 65 5.15 -14.05 -12.52
N GLN A 66 5.57 -13.05 -13.30
CA GLN A 66 6.13 -13.28 -14.63
C GLN A 66 7.55 -13.84 -14.53
N GLY A 67 7.79 -14.95 -15.22
CA GLY A 67 9.10 -15.61 -15.28
C GLY A 67 9.48 -16.34 -13.99
N LEU A 68 10.59 -17.07 -14.08
CA LEU A 68 11.15 -17.79 -12.93
C LEU A 68 11.91 -16.81 -12.03
N LYS A 69 11.66 -16.91 -10.74
CA LYS A 69 12.37 -16.14 -9.70
C LYS A 69 12.94 -17.08 -8.65
N SER A 70 14.10 -16.71 -8.14
CA SER A 70 14.78 -17.41 -7.04
C SER A 70 14.67 -16.56 -5.77
N TYR A 71 14.75 -17.19 -4.61
CA TYR A 71 14.90 -16.46 -3.33
C TYR A 71 16.14 -15.54 -3.31
N ARG A 72 17.12 -15.79 -4.19
CA ARG A 72 18.33 -14.95 -4.35
C ARG A 72 18.05 -13.62 -5.06
N ASP A 73 16.91 -13.52 -5.72
CA ASP A 73 16.48 -12.27 -6.38
C ASP A 73 15.80 -11.31 -5.40
N LEU A 74 15.57 -11.77 -4.16
CA LEU A 74 14.91 -10.99 -3.09
C LEU A 74 15.95 -10.26 -2.22
N PRO A 75 15.66 -9.05 -1.73
CA PRO A 75 14.39 -8.34 -1.90
C PRO A 75 14.26 -7.73 -3.29
N LEU A 76 13.07 -7.88 -3.90
CA LEU A 76 12.73 -7.25 -5.17
C LEU A 76 11.79 -6.07 -4.91
N LYS A 77 12.19 -4.86 -5.30
CA LYS A 77 11.46 -3.62 -5.07
C LYS A 77 10.89 -3.11 -6.38
N MET A 78 9.58 -2.94 -6.45
CA MET A 78 8.87 -2.41 -7.61
C MET A 78 8.12 -1.15 -7.21
N SER A 79 8.15 -0.11 -8.03
CA SER A 79 7.38 1.12 -7.83
C SER A 79 6.50 1.41 -9.03
N GLU A 80 5.39 2.09 -8.81
CA GLU A 80 4.44 2.45 -9.85
C GLU A 80 3.81 3.80 -9.56
N PHE A 81 3.84 4.72 -10.54
CA PHE A 81 2.99 5.90 -10.51
C PHE A 81 1.62 5.52 -11.05
N GLY A 82 0.89 4.75 -10.26
CA GLY A 82 -0.34 4.11 -10.67
C GLY A 82 -1.55 5.01 -10.45
N LYS A 83 -2.32 5.26 -11.53
CA LYS A 83 -3.58 5.97 -11.43
C LYS A 83 -4.68 4.99 -11.01
N VAL A 84 -5.33 5.29 -9.89
CA VAL A 84 -6.37 4.47 -9.31
C VAL A 84 -7.69 5.23 -9.23
N HIS A 85 -8.80 4.48 -9.28
CA HIS A 85 -10.14 5.06 -9.22
C HIS A 85 -10.96 4.34 -8.15
N ARG A 86 -11.61 5.12 -7.29
CA ARG A 86 -12.48 4.60 -6.24
C ARG A 86 -13.83 5.27 -6.30
N TYR A 87 -14.91 4.50 -6.29
CA TYR A 87 -16.24 5.03 -6.19
C TYR A 87 -16.49 5.51 -4.76
N GLU A 88 -16.09 6.75 -4.49
CA GLU A 88 -16.39 7.41 -3.22
C GLU A 88 -17.78 8.05 -3.30
N PRO A 89 -18.65 7.88 -2.30
CA PRO A 89 -19.94 8.56 -2.25
C PRO A 89 -19.71 10.10 -2.21
N SER A 90 -20.62 10.85 -2.82
CA SER A 90 -20.45 12.31 -2.96
C SER A 90 -20.25 13.04 -1.62
N GLY A 91 -20.91 12.57 -0.56
CA GLY A 91 -20.76 13.13 0.80
C GLY A 91 -19.40 12.88 1.46
N ALA A 92 -18.59 11.94 0.93
CA ALA A 92 -17.25 11.68 1.44
C ALA A 92 -16.16 12.49 0.74
N LEU A 93 -16.45 13.13 -0.39
CA LEU A 93 -15.48 13.91 -1.15
C LEU A 93 -15.04 15.14 -0.36
N HIS A 94 -13.73 15.44 -0.38
CA HIS A 94 -13.18 16.57 0.36
C HIS A 94 -12.00 17.23 -0.37
N GLY A 95 -12.27 18.28 -1.13
CA GLY A 95 -11.27 19.04 -1.88
C GLY A 95 -10.36 18.15 -2.73
N LEU A 96 -9.04 18.30 -2.57
CA LEU A 96 -8.04 17.44 -3.20
C LEU A 96 -7.62 16.24 -2.30
N MET A 97 -8.09 16.19 -1.06
CA MET A 97 -7.66 15.19 -0.08
C MET A 97 -8.43 13.87 -0.20
N ARG A 98 -9.70 13.92 -0.64
CA ARG A 98 -10.50 12.71 -0.89
C ARG A 98 -11.24 12.85 -2.20
N VAL A 99 -10.76 12.16 -3.20
CA VAL A 99 -11.20 12.24 -4.61
C VAL A 99 -11.50 10.84 -5.16
N ARG A 100 -12.15 10.78 -6.31
CA ARG A 100 -12.48 9.50 -6.98
C ARG A 100 -11.38 8.96 -7.87
N ALA A 101 -10.41 9.80 -8.25
CA ALA A 101 -9.25 9.39 -9.05
C ALA A 101 -8.01 10.13 -8.58
N PHE A 102 -6.92 9.40 -8.38
CA PHE A 102 -5.64 9.97 -7.99
C PHE A 102 -4.49 9.08 -8.42
N THR A 103 -3.29 9.63 -8.47
CA THR A 103 -2.08 8.88 -8.77
C THR A 103 -1.33 8.64 -7.47
N GLN A 104 -0.98 7.38 -7.21
CA GLN A 104 -0.13 6.99 -6.10
C GLN A 104 1.30 6.80 -6.61
N ASP A 105 2.27 7.23 -5.84
CA ASP A 105 3.66 6.85 -5.93
C ASP A 105 3.88 5.53 -5.16
N ASP A 106 3.16 4.52 -5.55
CA ASP A 106 3.04 3.23 -4.89
C ASP A 106 4.30 2.37 -5.05
N ALA A 107 4.55 1.49 -4.09
CA ALA A 107 5.68 0.59 -4.14
C ALA A 107 5.39 -0.74 -3.44
N HIS A 108 5.96 -1.82 -3.98
CA HIS A 108 5.85 -3.17 -3.44
C HIS A 108 7.23 -3.77 -3.26
N ILE A 109 7.46 -4.37 -2.10
CA ILE A 109 8.70 -5.05 -1.76
C ILE A 109 8.39 -6.52 -1.55
N PHE A 110 8.92 -7.35 -2.43
CA PHE A 110 8.86 -8.81 -2.31
C PHE A 110 10.11 -9.26 -1.60
N CYS A 111 9.98 -9.87 -0.43
CA CYS A 111 11.10 -10.24 0.41
C CYS A 111 10.84 -11.54 1.17
N THR A 112 11.89 -12.15 1.73
CA THR A 112 11.77 -13.29 2.65
C THR A 112 11.35 -12.81 4.05
N GLU A 113 10.86 -13.73 4.90
CA GLU A 113 10.38 -13.37 6.25
C GLU A 113 11.47 -12.69 7.10
N ASP A 114 12.72 -13.13 6.98
CA ASP A 114 13.87 -12.57 7.70
C ASP A 114 14.27 -11.17 7.21
N GLN A 115 13.90 -10.79 6.00
CA GLN A 115 14.16 -9.48 5.42
C GLN A 115 13.10 -8.42 5.82
N ILE A 116 11.91 -8.83 6.29
CA ILE A 116 10.77 -7.91 6.54
C ILE A 116 11.18 -6.73 7.45
N THR A 117 11.83 -7.01 8.57
CA THR A 117 12.21 -5.96 9.52
C THR A 117 13.14 -4.91 8.90
N GLN A 118 14.14 -5.36 8.15
CA GLN A 118 15.11 -4.46 7.51
C GLN A 118 14.47 -3.66 6.39
N GLU A 119 13.63 -4.28 5.57
CA GLU A 119 12.93 -3.58 4.49
C GLU A 119 11.89 -2.60 5.02
N SER A 120 11.15 -2.94 6.08
CA SER A 120 10.22 -2.03 6.74
C SER A 120 10.94 -0.82 7.33
N LEU A 121 12.11 -1.01 7.93
CA LEU A 121 12.92 0.11 8.45
C LEU A 121 13.44 0.99 7.31
N SER A 122 13.89 0.38 6.22
CA SER A 122 14.40 1.10 5.05
C SER A 122 13.33 1.99 4.41
N VAL A 123 12.09 1.45 4.24
CA VAL A 123 11.00 2.24 3.67
C VAL A 123 10.50 3.32 4.62
N THR A 124 10.47 3.04 5.93
CA THR A 124 10.13 4.05 6.95
C THR A 124 11.08 5.25 6.87
N ASN A 125 12.38 5.00 6.83
CA ASN A 125 13.38 6.06 6.71
C ASN A 125 13.23 6.84 5.40
N LEU A 126 12.98 6.15 4.28
CA LEU A 126 12.75 6.80 2.99
C LEU A 126 11.54 7.75 3.03
N ILE A 127 10.42 7.31 3.60
CA ILE A 127 9.20 8.13 3.74
C ILE A 127 9.48 9.36 4.61
N LEU A 128 10.13 9.18 5.75
CA LEU A 128 10.44 10.30 6.65
C LEU A 128 11.39 11.32 6.03
N ASP A 129 12.39 10.85 5.27
CA ASP A 129 13.29 11.72 4.54
C ASP A 129 12.56 12.53 3.45
N ILE A 130 11.63 11.88 2.73
CA ILE A 130 10.79 12.55 1.73
C ILE A 130 9.91 13.61 2.38
N TYR A 131 9.25 13.28 3.50
CA TYR A 131 8.42 14.26 4.22
C TYR A 131 9.24 15.44 4.73
N LYS A 132 10.45 15.18 5.24
CA LYS A 132 11.38 16.24 5.65
C LYS A 132 11.76 17.15 4.49
N ASP A 133 12.08 16.59 3.32
CA ASP A 133 12.39 17.36 2.11
C ASP A 133 11.21 18.23 1.66
N LEU A 134 9.98 17.77 1.90
CA LEU A 134 8.74 18.50 1.62
C LEU A 134 8.33 19.49 2.73
N GLY A 135 9.13 19.59 3.81
CA GLY A 135 8.89 20.50 4.92
C GLY A 135 8.01 19.96 6.05
N PHE A 136 7.65 18.68 6.03
CA PHE A 136 6.89 18.04 7.11
C PHE A 136 7.84 17.46 8.16
N THR A 137 7.94 18.13 9.29
CA THR A 137 8.82 17.71 10.41
C THR A 137 8.06 16.98 11.52
N ASN A 138 6.75 17.09 11.56
CA ASN A 138 5.90 16.46 12.57
C ASN A 138 5.04 15.37 11.94
N VAL A 139 5.56 14.15 11.91
CA VAL A 139 4.89 12.97 11.36
C VAL A 139 4.43 12.09 12.52
N ILE A 140 3.15 11.75 12.53
CA ILE A 140 2.56 10.87 13.54
C ILE A 140 2.56 9.45 12.98
N LEU A 141 3.15 8.51 13.73
CA LEU A 141 3.11 7.10 13.38
C LEU A 141 1.99 6.38 14.11
N LYS A 142 1.24 5.58 13.39
CA LYS A 142 0.23 4.67 13.95
C LYS A 142 0.52 3.25 13.51
N TYR A 143 0.50 2.34 14.45
CA TYR A 143 0.57 0.90 14.17
C TYR A 143 -0.83 0.30 14.27
N SER A 144 -1.28 -0.38 13.22
CA SER A 144 -2.58 -1.02 13.14
C SER A 144 -2.40 -2.53 13.05
N ASP A 145 -2.91 -3.24 14.04
CA ASP A 145 -2.83 -4.69 14.15
C ASP A 145 -4.00 -5.40 13.42
N ARG A 146 -4.07 -6.71 13.56
CA ARG A 146 -5.02 -7.57 12.85
C ARG A 146 -6.47 -7.21 13.11
N PRO A 147 -7.31 -7.07 12.07
CA PRO A 147 -8.76 -6.93 12.21
C PRO A 147 -9.42 -8.30 12.46
N ASP A 148 -10.67 -8.29 12.92
CA ASP A 148 -11.45 -9.51 13.11
C ASP A 148 -11.63 -10.29 11.81
N MET A 149 -12.01 -9.60 10.73
CA MET A 149 -12.12 -10.17 9.38
C MET A 149 -10.80 -10.03 8.62
N ARG A 150 -10.05 -11.14 8.51
CA ARG A 150 -8.74 -11.18 7.88
C ARG A 150 -8.51 -12.46 7.09
N VAL A 151 -7.53 -12.44 6.20
CA VAL A 151 -7.02 -13.62 5.49
C VAL A 151 -5.70 -14.09 6.10
N GLY A 152 -5.39 -15.37 5.94
CA GLY A 152 -4.17 -15.98 6.48
C GLY A 152 -4.34 -16.57 7.87
N SER A 153 -3.36 -17.37 8.30
CA SER A 153 -3.36 -18.01 9.62
C SER A 153 -2.83 -17.07 10.71
N ASP A 154 -3.24 -17.30 11.95
CA ASP A 154 -2.75 -16.52 13.10
C ASP A 154 -1.22 -16.56 13.21
N LYS A 155 -0.59 -17.70 12.88
CA LYS A 155 0.87 -17.82 12.86
C LYS A 155 1.55 -16.84 11.90
N VAL A 156 0.95 -16.59 10.73
CA VAL A 156 1.47 -15.61 9.76
C VAL A 156 1.29 -14.18 10.30
N TRP A 157 0.13 -13.91 10.91
CA TRP A 157 -0.14 -12.63 11.54
C TRP A 157 0.81 -12.34 12.69
N ASP A 158 1.03 -13.31 13.58
CA ASP A 158 1.97 -13.17 14.72
C ASP A 158 3.37 -12.78 14.25
N LYS A 159 3.87 -13.44 13.17
CA LYS A 159 5.17 -13.11 12.59
C LYS A 159 5.21 -11.73 11.95
N SER A 160 4.20 -11.39 11.17
CA SER A 160 4.13 -10.11 10.46
C SER A 160 4.04 -8.94 11.44
N GLU A 161 3.20 -9.06 12.45
CA GLU A 161 3.05 -8.06 13.51
C GLU A 161 4.34 -7.90 14.32
N ALA A 162 4.97 -9.01 14.71
CA ALA A 162 6.23 -8.96 15.44
C ALA A 162 7.35 -8.30 14.63
N ALA A 163 7.45 -8.61 13.33
CA ALA A 163 8.46 -8.02 12.45
C ALA A 163 8.24 -6.52 12.26
N LEU A 164 6.98 -6.09 12.08
CA LEU A 164 6.62 -4.69 11.89
C LEU A 164 6.83 -3.86 13.18
N LEU A 165 6.42 -4.40 14.33
CA LEU A 165 6.67 -3.77 15.64
C LEU A 165 8.18 -3.65 15.94
N LYS A 166 8.97 -4.65 15.55
CA LYS A 166 10.43 -4.60 15.67
C LYS A 166 11.02 -3.48 14.82
N ALA A 167 10.52 -3.28 13.61
CA ALA A 167 10.94 -2.18 12.73
C ALA A 167 10.60 -0.81 13.33
N ILE A 168 9.38 -0.62 13.85
CA ILE A 168 8.97 0.63 14.50
C ILE A 168 9.85 0.92 15.72
N LYS A 169 10.08 -0.06 16.59
CA LYS A 169 10.95 0.11 17.77
C LYS A 169 12.39 0.46 17.38
N ALA A 170 12.89 -0.13 16.29
CA ALA A 170 14.24 0.17 15.79
C ALA A 170 14.36 1.58 15.18
N SER A 171 13.26 2.20 14.75
CA SER A 171 13.25 3.58 14.25
C SER A 171 13.38 4.63 15.36
N ASN A 172 13.20 4.24 16.62
CA ASN A 172 13.17 5.14 17.80
C ASN A 172 12.13 6.28 17.70
N LEU A 173 11.06 6.07 16.94
CA LEU A 173 9.98 7.04 16.79
C LEU A 173 8.83 6.71 17.74
N GLU A 174 8.14 7.74 18.21
CA GLU A 174 6.90 7.58 18.96
C GLU A 174 5.78 7.10 18.04
N TYR A 175 4.97 6.17 18.52
CA TYR A 175 3.83 5.65 17.78
C TYR A 175 2.65 5.33 18.69
N SER A 176 1.46 5.38 18.14
CA SER A 176 0.24 4.91 18.79
C SER A 176 -0.22 3.58 18.19
N ILE A 177 -1.04 2.84 18.94
CA ILE A 177 -1.60 1.56 18.49
C ILE A 177 -3.07 1.76 18.17
N ASN A 178 -3.45 1.43 16.92
CA ASN A 178 -4.82 1.35 16.46
C ASN A 178 -5.23 -0.13 16.38
N LYS A 179 -5.90 -0.61 17.41
CA LYS A 179 -6.32 -2.02 17.49
C LYS A 179 -7.40 -2.35 16.46
N GLY A 180 -7.16 -3.43 15.69
CA GLY A 180 -8.13 -3.95 14.72
C GLY A 180 -8.22 -3.15 13.42
N GLU A 181 -7.39 -2.13 13.22
CA GLU A 181 -7.44 -1.24 12.05
C GLU A 181 -6.46 -1.63 10.93
N GLY A 182 -5.82 -2.78 11.05
CA GLY A 182 -4.97 -3.34 10.00
C GLY A 182 -5.76 -3.63 8.72
N ALA A 183 -5.06 -3.80 7.61
CA ALA A 183 -5.68 -4.26 6.38
C ALA A 183 -6.10 -5.72 6.54
N PHE A 184 -7.12 -6.17 5.79
CA PHE A 184 -7.58 -7.57 5.87
C PHE A 184 -6.49 -8.60 5.51
N TYR A 185 -5.41 -8.16 4.86
CA TYR A 185 -4.28 -8.98 4.40
C TYR A 185 -2.98 -8.77 5.18
N GLY A 186 -2.90 -7.78 6.08
CA GLY A 186 -1.69 -7.55 6.87
C GLY A 186 -1.77 -6.37 7.84
N PRO A 187 -0.90 -6.35 8.88
CA PRO A 187 -0.74 -5.19 9.75
C PRO A 187 -0.14 -4.04 8.97
N LYS A 188 -0.32 -2.80 9.45
CA LYS A 188 0.21 -1.62 8.77
C LYS A 188 0.84 -0.62 9.73
N ILE A 189 1.79 0.14 9.19
CA ILE A 189 2.29 1.39 9.78
C ILE A 189 1.67 2.52 8.96
N GLU A 190 1.02 3.44 9.62
CA GLU A 190 0.42 4.61 8.99
C GLU A 190 1.24 5.86 9.31
N PHE A 191 1.53 6.64 8.29
CA PHE A 191 2.18 7.93 8.41
C PHE A 191 1.12 9.02 8.27
N VAL A 192 0.88 9.73 9.35
CA VAL A 192 -0.18 10.74 9.44
C VAL A 192 0.45 12.11 9.51
N LEU A 193 0.00 12.98 8.62
CA LEU A 193 0.34 14.41 8.61
C LEU A 193 -0.82 15.22 9.15
N ARG A 194 -0.51 16.27 9.90
CA ARG A 194 -1.51 17.19 10.44
C ARG A 194 -1.55 18.48 9.63
N ASP A 195 -2.74 18.88 9.21
CA ASP A 195 -2.92 20.14 8.49
C ASP A 195 -2.90 21.37 9.43
N ALA A 196 -2.94 22.57 8.84
CA ALA A 196 -2.85 23.81 9.55
C ALA A 196 -4.01 24.10 10.53
N ILE A 197 -5.13 23.38 10.38
CA ILE A 197 -6.30 23.50 11.27
C ILE A 197 -6.45 22.30 12.21
N GLY A 198 -5.41 21.46 12.32
CA GLY A 198 -5.31 20.38 13.29
C GLY A 198 -5.98 19.07 12.87
N ARG A 199 -6.37 18.88 11.60
CA ARG A 199 -6.92 17.61 11.11
C ARG A 199 -5.81 16.66 10.72
N ASP A 200 -6.00 15.37 11.02
CA ASP A 200 -5.08 14.29 10.70
C ASP A 200 -5.44 13.68 9.33
N TRP A 201 -4.41 13.48 8.50
CA TRP A 201 -4.51 12.86 7.18
C TRP A 201 -3.50 11.73 7.06
N GLN A 202 -3.98 10.52 6.75
CA GLN A 202 -3.10 9.41 6.42
C GLN A 202 -2.51 9.65 5.02
N CYS A 203 -1.19 9.83 4.95
CA CYS A 203 -0.48 10.14 3.71
C CYS A 203 0.51 9.04 3.30
N GLY A 204 0.76 8.05 4.12
CA GLY A 204 1.62 6.91 3.85
C GLY A 204 1.31 5.72 4.74
#